data_a2da4ab35d321429560db5846f76f746
#
_entry.id   a2da4ab35d321429560db5846f76f746
#
_cell.length_a   1.000
_cell.length_b   1.000
_cell.length_c   1.000
_cell.angle_alpha   90.00
_cell.angle_beta   90.00
_cell.angle_gamma   90.00
#
_symmetry.space_group_name_H-M   'P 1'
#
loop_
_entity.id
_entity.type
_entity.pdbx_description
1 polymer ?
#
loop_
_entity_poly.entity_id
_entity_poly.type
_entity_poly.pdbx_seq_one_letter_code
_entity_poly.pdbx_strand_id
1 'polypeptide(L)'
;MVIKVLGISGSPKKEKSSSEFLLTKALDAAKAFAGVDTELLRLADYELLPCTGCDNCVRQKPCPEDAKDDIPKILDKMEESDAIIFASPSYFATVPGILKNLIDRSRTRKMLDHRLRDKIVGIIVAAGLRHGGQEPTAGAIINYALAQGMIVTGGIGNPVTEAWAGMTGLQSEGFTWRGTPKDEIAIRNSQLVGERVTFLAMKFHKD
;
A
#
# COMPACT_ATOMS: atom_id res chain seq x y z
N MET A 1 13.81 10.27 17.38
CA MET A 1 12.43 9.95 16.92
C MET A 1 12.51 8.70 16.04
N VAL A 2 11.57 7.78 16.13
CA VAL A 2 11.55 6.54 15.31
C VAL A 2 10.59 6.77 14.15
N ILE A 3 11.05 6.55 12.93
CA ILE A 3 10.23 6.62 11.70
C ILE A 3 9.42 5.33 11.58
N LYS A 4 8.11 5.46 11.44
CA LYS A 4 7.19 4.33 11.31
C LYS A 4 6.79 4.13 9.84
N VAL A 5 7.13 2.99 9.26
CA VAL A 5 6.75 2.60 7.90
C VAL A 5 5.73 1.46 7.95
N LEU A 6 4.50 1.75 7.54
CA LEU A 6 3.41 0.78 7.51
C LEU A 6 3.28 0.16 6.12
N GLY A 7 3.40 -1.16 6.03
CA GLY A 7 3.08 -1.92 4.83
C GLY A 7 1.66 -2.47 4.88
N ILE A 8 0.82 -2.15 3.90
CA ILE A 8 -0.55 -2.64 3.80
C ILE A 8 -0.65 -3.65 2.66
N SER A 9 -0.87 -4.92 3.00
CA SER A 9 -1.18 -5.97 2.04
C SER A 9 -2.67 -5.95 1.70
N GLY A 10 -3.01 -5.48 0.49
CA GLY A 10 -4.37 -5.45 -0.05
C GLY A 10 -4.81 -6.79 -0.67
N SER A 11 -4.02 -7.84 -0.53
CA SER A 11 -4.40 -9.17 -1.03
C SER A 11 -5.47 -9.81 -0.14
N PRO A 12 -6.50 -10.43 -0.72
CA PRO A 12 -7.46 -11.24 0.04
C PRO A 12 -6.89 -12.61 0.46
N LYS A 13 -5.69 -12.97 0.00
CA LYS A 13 -5.04 -14.24 0.35
C LYS A 13 -4.33 -14.12 1.70
N LYS A 14 -4.61 -15.07 2.59
CA LYS A 14 -3.90 -15.20 3.88
C LYS A 14 -2.50 -15.81 3.72
N GLU A 15 -2.28 -16.55 2.64
CA GLU A 15 -1.01 -17.22 2.35
C GLU A 15 -0.64 -17.10 0.86
N LYS A 16 0.64 -17.24 0.56
CA LYS A 16 1.17 -17.29 -0.81
C LYS A 16 0.73 -16.12 -1.68
N SER A 17 0.73 -14.92 -1.11
CA SER A 17 0.44 -13.68 -1.81
C SER A 17 1.71 -13.10 -2.43
N SER A 18 1.71 -12.94 -3.76
CA SER A 18 2.83 -12.33 -4.50
C SER A 18 3.07 -10.88 -4.11
N SER A 19 2.00 -10.09 -4.01
CA SER A 19 2.11 -8.68 -3.62
C SER A 19 2.62 -8.53 -2.19
N GLU A 20 2.21 -9.40 -1.26
CA GLU A 20 2.72 -9.38 0.11
C GLU A 20 4.19 -9.79 0.20
N PHE A 21 4.61 -10.82 -0.56
CA PHE A 21 6.01 -11.21 -0.63
C PHE A 21 6.89 -10.02 -1.02
N LEU A 22 6.48 -9.25 -2.04
CA LEU A 22 7.21 -8.07 -2.49
C LEU A 22 7.15 -6.92 -1.48
N LEU A 23 6.01 -6.75 -0.81
CA LEU A 23 5.88 -5.80 0.30
C LEU A 23 6.86 -6.12 1.43
N THR A 24 7.02 -7.40 1.78
CA THR A 24 8.00 -7.82 2.78
C THR A 24 9.41 -7.41 2.36
N LYS A 25 9.78 -7.56 1.07
CA LYS A 25 11.09 -7.10 0.57
C LYS A 25 11.30 -5.59 0.68
N ALA A 26 10.23 -4.82 0.46
CA ALA A 26 10.28 -3.37 0.65
C ALA A 26 10.42 -2.99 2.14
N LEU A 27 9.68 -3.66 3.02
CA LEU A 27 9.78 -3.43 4.47
C LEU A 27 11.13 -3.85 5.05
N ASP A 28 11.71 -4.96 4.55
CA ASP A 28 13.06 -5.39 4.93
C ASP A 28 14.10 -4.33 4.54
N ALA A 29 13.98 -3.74 3.35
CA ALA A 29 14.85 -2.66 2.90
C ALA A 29 14.64 -1.37 3.72
N ALA A 30 13.42 -1.03 4.08
CA ALA A 30 13.10 0.09 4.96
C ALA A 30 13.70 -0.10 6.36
N LYS A 31 13.58 -1.29 6.93
CA LYS A 31 14.08 -1.65 8.27
C LYS A 31 15.61 -1.60 8.37
N ALA A 32 16.33 -1.66 7.25
CA ALA A 32 17.79 -1.53 7.24
C ALA A 32 18.28 -0.11 7.61
N PHE A 33 17.41 0.89 7.59
CA PHE A 33 17.75 2.25 8.02
C PHE A 33 17.70 2.36 9.54
N ALA A 34 18.71 3.02 10.12
CA ALA A 34 18.76 3.25 11.56
C ALA A 34 17.60 4.16 12.02
N GLY A 35 16.92 3.78 13.09
CA GLY A 35 15.80 4.54 13.65
C GLY A 35 14.49 4.36 12.87
N VAL A 36 14.35 3.29 12.10
CA VAL A 36 13.12 2.96 11.37
C VAL A 36 12.47 1.71 11.97
N ASP A 37 11.17 1.80 12.21
CA ASP A 37 10.31 0.67 12.59
C ASP A 37 9.35 0.35 11.43
N THR A 38 9.10 -0.93 11.21
CA THR A 38 8.25 -1.39 10.11
C THR A 38 7.16 -2.33 10.61
N GLU A 39 5.94 -2.12 10.15
CA GLU A 39 4.81 -3.02 10.43
C GLU A 39 4.20 -3.55 9.12
N LEU A 40 3.91 -4.84 9.07
CA LEU A 40 3.13 -5.47 8.01
C LEU A 40 1.69 -5.68 8.49
N LEU A 41 0.74 -5.06 7.80
CA LEU A 41 -0.69 -5.21 8.04
C LEU A 41 -1.33 -5.94 6.85
N ARG A 42 -1.93 -7.10 7.12
CA ARG A 42 -2.66 -7.89 6.12
C ARG A 42 -4.14 -7.59 6.23
N LEU A 43 -4.74 -7.00 5.20
CA LEU A 43 -6.19 -6.75 5.21
C LEU A 43 -7.01 -8.06 5.32
N ALA A 44 -6.48 -9.18 4.82
CA ALA A 44 -7.12 -10.48 4.89
C ALA A 44 -7.31 -11.04 6.33
N ASP A 45 -6.65 -10.44 7.32
CA ASP A 45 -6.76 -10.83 8.73
C ASP A 45 -7.83 -10.03 9.48
N TYR A 46 -8.48 -9.07 8.82
CA TYR A 46 -9.45 -8.15 9.39
C TYR A 46 -10.81 -8.25 8.70
N GLU A 47 -11.85 -7.87 9.40
CA GLU A 47 -13.16 -7.66 8.80
C GLU A 47 -13.27 -6.23 8.27
N LEU A 48 -13.60 -6.07 6.98
CA LEU A 48 -13.71 -4.78 6.32
C LEU A 48 -15.04 -4.68 5.56
N LEU A 49 -16.01 -4.04 6.13
CA LEU A 49 -17.32 -3.82 5.51
C LEU A 49 -17.25 -2.69 4.45
N PRO A 50 -18.04 -2.79 3.38
CA PRO A 50 -18.10 -1.75 2.36
C PRO A 50 -18.70 -0.45 2.90
N CYS A 51 -18.38 0.66 2.23
CA CYS A 51 -19.06 1.94 2.47
C CYS A 51 -20.51 1.87 1.98
N THR A 52 -21.47 2.28 2.82
CA THR A 52 -22.89 2.30 2.49
C THR A 52 -23.37 3.60 1.85
N GLY A 53 -22.47 4.59 1.66
CA GLY A 53 -22.80 5.89 1.07
C GLY A 53 -23.74 6.76 1.90
N CYS A 54 -23.81 6.54 3.20
CA CYS A 54 -24.73 7.26 4.11
C CYS A 54 -24.41 8.75 4.32
N ASP A 55 -23.23 9.22 3.88
CA ASP A 55 -22.72 10.60 4.02
C ASP A 55 -22.58 11.14 5.46
N ASN A 56 -22.58 10.26 6.46
CA ASN A 56 -22.36 10.67 7.84
C ASN A 56 -21.00 11.37 8.02
N CYS A 57 -19.92 10.86 7.40
CA CYS A 57 -18.60 11.47 7.45
C CYS A 57 -18.59 12.90 6.88
N VAL A 58 -19.35 13.19 5.81
CA VAL A 58 -19.51 14.54 5.24
C VAL A 58 -20.21 15.48 6.22
N ARG A 59 -21.15 14.94 6.99
CA ARG A 59 -21.86 15.69 8.03
C ARG A 59 -21.14 15.71 9.36
N GLN A 60 -19.88 15.26 9.40
CA GLN A 60 -19.05 15.14 10.61
C GLN A 60 -19.69 14.30 11.71
N LYS A 61 -20.45 13.27 11.32
CA LYS A 61 -21.04 12.29 12.22
C LYS A 61 -20.24 10.98 12.17
N PRO A 62 -20.26 10.18 13.26
CA PRO A 62 -19.62 8.86 13.28
C PRO A 62 -20.14 7.97 12.14
N CYS A 63 -19.23 7.18 11.56
CA CYS A 63 -19.63 6.19 10.57
C CYS A 63 -20.37 5.04 11.25
N PRO A 64 -21.57 4.66 10.78
CA PRO A 64 -22.35 3.60 11.41
C PRO A 64 -21.74 2.21 11.29
N GLU A 65 -20.76 2.05 10.41
CA GLU A 65 -20.05 0.78 10.22
C GLU A 65 -18.83 0.64 11.13
N ASP A 66 -18.33 1.73 11.75
CA ASP A 66 -17.10 1.73 12.54
C ASP A 66 -17.15 0.84 13.79
N ALA A 67 -18.37 0.59 14.33
CA ALA A 67 -18.55 -0.32 15.46
C ALA A 67 -18.68 -1.80 15.05
N LYS A 68 -18.70 -2.09 13.75
CA LYS A 68 -19.00 -3.42 13.21
C LYS A 68 -17.82 -4.12 12.57
N ASP A 69 -16.73 -3.39 12.32
CA ASP A 69 -15.55 -3.89 11.59
C ASP A 69 -14.23 -3.35 12.14
N ASP A 70 -13.14 -3.75 11.52
CA ASP A 70 -11.79 -3.39 11.96
C ASP A 70 -11.19 -2.18 11.21
N ILE A 71 -11.92 -1.56 10.28
CA ILE A 71 -11.42 -0.42 9.50
C ILE A 71 -10.93 0.72 10.37
N PRO A 72 -11.60 1.13 11.47
CA PRO A 72 -11.08 2.19 12.33
C PRO A 72 -9.68 1.92 12.85
N LYS A 73 -9.40 0.70 13.31
CA LYS A 73 -8.08 0.30 13.82
C LYS A 73 -6.98 0.40 12.75
N ILE A 74 -7.33 0.03 11.51
CA ILE A 74 -6.40 0.13 10.38
C ILE A 74 -6.11 1.59 10.04
N LEU A 75 -7.15 2.42 10.03
CA LEU A 75 -7.02 3.85 9.77
C LEU A 75 -6.20 4.56 10.85
N ASP A 76 -6.36 4.16 12.12
CA ASP A 76 -5.54 4.69 13.22
C ASP A 76 -4.04 4.36 13.00
N LYS A 77 -3.71 3.12 12.62
CA LYS A 77 -2.33 2.75 12.25
C LYS A 77 -1.80 3.54 11.05
N MET A 78 -2.65 3.82 10.06
CA MET A 78 -2.28 4.69 8.94
C MET A 78 -2.00 6.12 9.40
N GLU A 79 -2.78 6.66 10.33
CA GLU A 79 -2.55 7.99 10.90
C GLU A 79 -1.27 8.07 11.73
N GLU A 80 -0.94 7.02 12.47
CA GLU A 80 0.26 6.94 13.31
C GLU A 80 1.56 6.73 12.52
N SER A 81 1.48 6.29 11.26
CA SER A 81 2.64 6.03 10.43
C SER A 81 3.14 7.28 9.72
N ASP A 82 4.43 7.36 9.47
CA ASP A 82 5.07 8.45 8.72
C ASP A 82 5.05 8.18 7.23
N ALA A 83 5.08 6.89 6.88
CA ALA A 83 5.03 6.43 5.51
C ALA A 83 4.20 5.14 5.39
N ILE A 84 3.58 4.95 4.21
CA ILE A 84 2.73 3.81 3.92
C ILE A 84 3.16 3.19 2.60
N ILE A 85 3.34 1.86 2.57
CA ILE A 85 3.56 1.12 1.33
C ILE A 85 2.33 0.25 1.07
N PHE A 86 1.55 0.58 0.04
CA PHE A 86 0.44 -0.24 -0.40
C PHE A 86 0.92 -1.32 -1.35
N ALA A 87 0.58 -2.56 -1.06
CA ALA A 87 0.79 -3.69 -1.96
C ALA A 87 -0.53 -4.34 -2.35
N SER A 88 -0.77 -4.47 -3.66
CA SER A 88 -2.01 -5.00 -4.20
C SER A 88 -1.78 -6.02 -5.31
N PRO A 89 -2.54 -7.11 -5.35
CA PRO A 89 -2.69 -7.84 -6.60
C PRO A 89 -3.57 -7.03 -7.55
N SER A 90 -3.38 -7.24 -8.86
CA SER A 90 -4.30 -6.72 -9.87
C SER A 90 -5.47 -7.70 -10.07
N TYR A 91 -6.67 -7.26 -9.77
CA TYR A 91 -7.91 -7.99 -10.02
C TYR A 91 -8.76 -7.19 -11.01
N PHE A 92 -8.88 -7.70 -12.24
CA PHE A 92 -9.55 -6.99 -13.34
C PHE A 92 -9.02 -5.56 -13.54
N ALA A 93 -7.69 -5.42 -13.53
CA ALA A 93 -6.98 -4.15 -13.73
C ALA A 93 -7.30 -3.07 -12.65
N THR A 94 -7.68 -3.50 -11.45
CA THR A 94 -7.88 -2.61 -10.29
C THR A 94 -7.55 -3.32 -8.98
N VAL A 95 -7.73 -2.64 -7.87
CA VAL A 95 -7.53 -3.20 -6.52
C VAL A 95 -8.64 -4.19 -6.16
N PRO A 96 -8.35 -5.22 -5.33
CA PRO A 96 -9.38 -6.12 -4.81
C PRO A 96 -10.40 -5.39 -3.93
N GLY A 97 -11.61 -5.95 -3.83
CA GLY A 97 -12.70 -5.39 -3.03
C GLY A 97 -12.30 -5.08 -1.59
N ILE A 98 -11.50 -5.94 -0.96
CA ILE A 98 -11.04 -5.72 0.42
C ILE A 98 -10.21 -4.44 0.57
N LEU A 99 -9.32 -4.13 -0.38
CA LEU A 99 -8.57 -2.88 -0.37
C LEU A 99 -9.47 -1.70 -0.75
N LYS A 100 -10.42 -1.91 -1.67
CA LYS A 100 -11.40 -0.87 -2.03
C LYS A 100 -12.27 -0.47 -0.85
N ASN A 101 -12.69 -1.43 0.00
CA ASN A 101 -13.44 -1.13 1.21
C ASN A 101 -12.66 -0.19 2.15
N LEU A 102 -11.36 -0.45 2.37
CA LEU A 102 -10.51 0.44 3.15
C LEU A 102 -10.42 1.84 2.50
N ILE A 103 -10.17 1.89 1.19
CA ILE A 103 -10.09 3.15 0.43
C ILE A 103 -11.38 3.97 0.61
N ASP A 104 -12.54 3.38 0.40
CA ASP A 104 -13.82 4.10 0.49
C ASP A 104 -14.13 4.56 1.91
N ARG A 105 -13.86 3.69 2.89
CA ARG A 105 -14.11 3.99 4.30
C ARG A 105 -13.11 4.98 4.90
N SER A 106 -11.92 5.14 4.30
CA SER A 106 -10.95 6.17 4.70
C SER A 106 -11.43 7.60 4.46
N ARG A 107 -12.57 7.79 3.78
CA ARG A 107 -13.26 9.07 3.66
C ARG A 107 -13.53 9.72 5.03
N THR A 108 -13.71 8.93 6.08
CA THR A 108 -13.85 9.45 7.44
C THR A 108 -12.65 10.30 7.85
N ARG A 109 -11.42 9.85 7.52
CA ARG A 109 -10.16 10.56 7.85
C ARG A 109 -9.93 11.79 6.97
N LYS A 110 -10.41 11.74 5.72
CA LYS A 110 -10.41 12.90 4.82
C LYS A 110 -11.30 14.03 5.36
N MET A 111 -12.49 13.69 5.83
CA MET A 111 -13.47 14.66 6.35
C MET A 111 -13.13 15.16 7.78
N LEU A 112 -12.25 14.46 8.50
CA LEU A 112 -11.73 14.85 9.81
C LEU A 112 -10.35 15.52 9.68
N ASP A 113 -10.28 16.66 9.00
CA ASP A 113 -9.06 17.47 8.88
C ASP A 113 -7.89 16.80 8.11
N HIS A 114 -8.21 16.04 7.06
CA HIS A 114 -7.19 15.46 6.15
C HIS A 114 -6.08 14.68 6.88
N ARG A 115 -6.43 13.83 7.84
CA ARG A 115 -5.49 13.18 8.77
C ARG A 115 -4.43 12.28 8.11
N LEU A 116 -4.62 11.92 6.83
CA LEU A 116 -3.63 11.18 6.05
C LEU A 116 -2.77 12.09 5.16
N ARG A 117 -2.94 13.41 5.24
CA ARG A 117 -2.15 14.38 4.48
C ARG A 117 -0.66 14.26 4.80
N ASP A 118 0.15 14.51 3.78
CA ASP A 118 1.62 14.60 3.85
C ASP A 118 2.36 13.29 4.17
N LYS A 119 1.64 12.15 4.32
CA LYS A 119 2.29 10.85 4.48
C LYS A 119 2.94 10.41 3.17
N ILE A 120 4.16 9.88 3.26
CA ILE A 120 4.89 9.37 2.10
C ILE A 120 4.30 8.03 1.68
N VAL A 121 3.97 7.85 0.39
CA VAL A 121 3.35 6.64 -0.12
C VAL A 121 4.17 5.98 -1.21
N GLY A 122 4.48 4.70 -1.01
CA GLY A 122 5.00 3.78 -2.01
C GLY A 122 3.94 2.77 -2.48
N ILE A 123 4.09 2.26 -3.70
CA ILE A 123 3.11 1.36 -4.30
C ILE A 123 3.80 0.15 -4.91
N ILE A 124 3.26 -1.03 -4.65
CA ILE A 124 3.70 -2.31 -5.20
C ILE A 124 2.48 -3.03 -5.76
N VAL A 125 2.56 -3.48 -7.00
CA VAL A 125 1.48 -4.23 -7.64
C VAL A 125 2.00 -5.51 -8.26
N ALA A 126 1.31 -6.62 -8.03
CA ALA A 126 1.59 -7.89 -8.65
C ALA A 126 0.39 -8.37 -9.49
N ALA A 127 0.66 -8.97 -10.65
CA ALA A 127 -0.36 -9.63 -11.46
C ALA A 127 0.12 -11.03 -11.87
N GLY A 128 -0.82 -11.91 -12.18
CA GLY A 128 -0.53 -13.26 -12.66
C GLY A 128 -0.10 -13.32 -14.12
N LEU A 129 -0.22 -12.22 -14.86
CA LEU A 129 0.10 -12.11 -16.27
C LEU A 129 1.04 -10.92 -16.51
N ARG A 130 1.82 -10.94 -17.58
CA ARG A 130 2.72 -9.84 -17.98
C ARG A 130 1.87 -8.60 -18.23
N HIS A 131 1.00 -8.35 -18.87
CA HIS A 131 0.12 -7.18 -18.99
C HIS A 131 -1.20 -7.41 -18.23
N GLY A 132 -1.10 -7.78 -16.95
CA GLY A 132 -2.23 -8.18 -16.12
C GLY A 132 -2.94 -7.02 -15.40
N GLY A 133 -2.76 -5.78 -15.87
CA GLY A 133 -3.40 -4.60 -15.29
C GLY A 133 -2.65 -4.00 -14.09
N GLN A 134 -1.33 -4.17 -14.03
CA GLN A 134 -0.50 -3.62 -12.95
C GLN A 134 -0.56 -2.09 -12.92
N GLU A 135 -0.35 -1.44 -14.08
CA GLU A 135 -0.33 0.00 -14.18
C GLU A 135 -1.67 0.65 -13.79
N PRO A 136 -2.83 0.24 -14.30
CA PRO A 136 -4.09 0.81 -13.86
C PRO A 136 -4.40 0.50 -12.39
N THR A 137 -3.96 -0.65 -11.85
CA THR A 137 -4.09 -0.94 -10.41
C THR A 137 -3.23 0.01 -9.58
N ALA A 138 -1.98 0.28 -10.00
CA ALA A 138 -1.13 1.28 -9.36
C ALA A 138 -1.76 2.67 -9.47
N GLY A 139 -2.30 3.02 -10.65
CA GLY A 139 -3.00 4.29 -10.89
C GLY A 139 -4.19 4.49 -9.94
N ALA A 140 -4.95 3.44 -9.64
CA ALA A 140 -6.05 3.52 -8.67
C ALA A 140 -5.55 3.89 -7.27
N ILE A 141 -4.42 3.32 -6.82
CA ILE A 141 -3.81 3.63 -5.52
C ILE A 141 -3.19 5.03 -5.53
N ILE A 142 -2.54 5.43 -6.64
CA ILE A 142 -2.00 6.80 -6.82
C ILE A 142 -3.13 7.82 -6.68
N ASN A 143 -4.23 7.65 -7.41
CA ASN A 143 -5.38 8.55 -7.35
C ASN A 143 -5.97 8.63 -5.94
N TYR A 144 -6.05 7.51 -5.24
CA TYR A 144 -6.45 7.48 -3.84
C TYR A 144 -5.51 8.29 -2.95
N ALA A 145 -4.21 8.05 -3.05
CA ALA A 145 -3.20 8.75 -2.25
C ALA A 145 -3.27 10.27 -2.49
N LEU A 146 -3.32 10.69 -3.75
CA LEU A 146 -3.48 12.10 -4.11
C LEU A 146 -4.78 12.70 -3.57
N ALA A 147 -5.89 11.98 -3.66
CA ALA A 147 -7.17 12.41 -3.11
C ALA A 147 -7.12 12.59 -1.57
N GLN A 148 -6.29 11.84 -0.86
CA GLN A 148 -6.05 12.01 0.59
C GLN A 148 -5.05 13.13 0.91
N GLY A 149 -4.33 13.65 -0.06
CA GLY A 149 -3.27 14.64 0.15
C GLY A 149 -1.93 14.01 0.56
N MET A 150 -1.74 12.73 0.25
CA MET A 150 -0.48 12.02 0.48
C MET A 150 0.56 12.35 -0.61
N ILE A 151 1.82 12.14 -0.32
CA ILE A 151 2.95 12.35 -1.25
C ILE A 151 3.35 11.00 -1.85
N VAL A 152 3.04 10.80 -3.12
CA VAL A 152 3.38 9.56 -3.84
C VAL A 152 4.82 9.59 -4.33
N THR A 153 5.55 8.49 -4.12
CA THR A 153 6.90 8.30 -4.63
C THR A 153 7.07 6.91 -5.24
N GLY A 154 8.02 6.80 -6.17
CA GLY A 154 8.51 5.54 -6.72
C GLY A 154 9.92 5.21 -6.25
N GLY A 155 10.43 4.04 -6.61
CA GLY A 155 11.83 3.69 -6.46
C GLY A 155 12.74 4.53 -7.39
N ILE A 156 14.00 4.65 -7.02
CA ILE A 156 15.03 5.25 -7.88
C ILE A 156 16.13 4.21 -8.08
N GLY A 157 16.30 3.77 -9.30
CA GLY A 157 17.27 2.76 -9.67
C GLY A 157 17.82 2.98 -11.07
N ASN A 158 18.43 1.96 -11.64
CA ASN A 158 18.99 1.99 -12.98
C ASN A 158 17.85 2.09 -14.02
N PRO A 159 17.82 3.12 -14.87
CA PRO A 159 16.72 3.33 -15.82
C PRO A 159 16.64 2.27 -16.92
N VAL A 160 17.66 1.43 -17.09
CA VAL A 160 17.70 0.37 -18.12
C VAL A 160 17.20 -0.97 -17.58
N THR A 161 17.47 -1.26 -16.31
CA THR A 161 17.21 -2.57 -15.71
C THR A 161 16.18 -2.56 -14.59
N GLU A 162 15.75 -1.38 -14.11
CA GLU A 162 14.86 -1.23 -12.98
C GLU A 162 13.67 -0.34 -13.33
N ALA A 163 12.49 -0.68 -12.80
CA ALA A 163 11.28 0.09 -13.01
C ALA A 163 11.18 1.27 -12.04
N TRP A 164 10.45 2.30 -12.42
CA TRP A 164 10.17 3.48 -11.60
C TRP A 164 9.18 3.21 -10.45
N ALA A 165 8.41 2.14 -10.52
CA ALA A 165 7.48 1.71 -9.49
C ALA A 165 7.70 0.23 -9.17
N GLY A 166 7.36 -0.17 -7.96
CA GLY A 166 7.37 -1.58 -7.54
C GLY A 166 6.31 -2.41 -8.24
N MET A 167 6.23 -2.29 -9.54
CA MET A 167 5.28 -3.04 -10.36
C MET A 167 5.95 -4.28 -10.91
N THR A 168 5.35 -5.41 -10.63
CA THR A 168 5.77 -6.67 -11.20
C THR A 168 4.63 -7.29 -11.96
N GLY A 169 4.88 -7.55 -13.22
CA GLY A 169 4.11 -8.50 -13.97
C GLY A 169 4.79 -9.85 -13.85
N LEU A 170 4.21 -10.73 -13.07
CA LEU A 170 4.67 -12.10 -13.09
C LEU A 170 4.32 -12.71 -14.43
N GLN A 171 5.33 -12.89 -15.25
CA GLN A 171 5.30 -13.92 -16.25
C GLN A 171 6.14 -15.07 -15.75
N SER A 172 5.53 -15.90 -14.93
CA SER A 172 6.07 -17.21 -14.67
C SER A 172 5.41 -18.22 -15.60
N GLU A 173 6.14 -19.22 -15.95
CA GLU A 173 5.61 -20.49 -16.40
C GLU A 173 4.60 -21.00 -15.35
N GLY A 174 3.31 -20.80 -15.61
CA GLY A 174 2.20 -21.16 -14.73
C GLY A 174 1.80 -20.09 -13.73
N PHE A 175 0.66 -19.54 -13.92
CA PHE A 175 -0.25 -18.66 -13.18
C PHE A 175 -0.19 -18.68 -11.63
N THR A 176 0.98 -18.81 -11.02
CA THR A 176 1.09 -19.00 -9.58
C THR A 176 2.10 -18.03 -8.97
N TRP A 177 1.90 -17.70 -7.69
CA TRP A 177 2.86 -16.95 -6.89
C TRP A 177 4.28 -17.54 -6.91
N ARG A 178 4.46 -18.80 -7.39
CA ARG A 178 5.75 -19.50 -7.46
C ARG A 178 6.81 -18.77 -8.30
N GLY A 179 6.42 -17.91 -9.23
CA GLY A 179 7.36 -17.11 -10.02
C GLY A 179 7.90 -15.89 -9.26
N THR A 180 7.12 -15.31 -8.35
CA THR A 180 7.50 -14.07 -7.64
C THR A 180 8.81 -14.18 -6.87
N PRO A 181 9.10 -15.26 -6.12
CA PRO A 181 10.37 -15.38 -5.42
C PRO A 181 11.61 -15.49 -6.33
N LYS A 182 11.41 -15.68 -7.62
CA LYS A 182 12.46 -15.79 -8.66
C LYS A 182 12.53 -14.54 -9.55
N ASP A 183 11.63 -13.58 -9.37
CA ASP A 183 11.59 -12.33 -10.12
C ASP A 183 12.52 -11.32 -9.45
N GLU A 184 13.81 -11.39 -9.78
CA GLU A 184 14.85 -10.54 -9.18
C GLU A 184 14.61 -9.05 -9.46
N ILE A 185 14.09 -8.71 -10.64
CA ILE A 185 13.76 -7.32 -11.01
C ILE A 185 12.64 -6.81 -10.10
N ALA A 186 11.60 -7.59 -9.92
CA ALA A 186 10.48 -7.25 -9.06
C ALA A 186 10.90 -7.09 -7.59
N ILE A 187 11.74 -7.99 -7.10
CA ILE A 187 12.29 -7.93 -5.75
C ILE A 187 13.11 -6.64 -5.58
N ARG A 188 14.02 -6.37 -6.52
CA ARG A 188 14.86 -5.16 -6.45
C ARG A 188 14.03 -3.88 -6.52
N ASN A 189 13.05 -3.80 -7.43
CA ASN A 189 12.16 -2.65 -7.52
C ASN A 189 11.38 -2.41 -6.22
N SER A 190 10.91 -3.48 -5.59
CA SER A 190 10.22 -3.38 -4.30
C SER A 190 11.14 -2.85 -3.19
N GLN A 191 12.39 -3.31 -3.14
CA GLN A 191 13.40 -2.78 -2.21
C GLN A 191 13.64 -1.28 -2.44
N LEU A 192 13.80 -0.86 -3.70
CA LEU A 192 13.99 0.56 -4.06
C LEU A 192 12.81 1.44 -3.61
N VAL A 193 11.58 0.93 -3.70
CA VAL A 193 10.40 1.63 -3.17
C VAL A 193 10.52 1.78 -1.65
N GLY A 194 10.87 0.71 -0.93
CA GLY A 194 11.08 0.74 0.52
C GLY A 194 12.18 1.73 0.93
N GLU A 195 13.33 1.66 0.27
CA GLU A 195 14.45 2.59 0.48
C GLU A 195 14.02 4.06 0.28
N ARG A 196 13.32 4.34 -0.84
CA ARG A 196 12.94 5.72 -1.19
C ARG A 196 11.87 6.30 -0.28
N VAL A 197 10.85 5.51 0.05
CA VAL A 197 9.78 5.90 0.98
C VAL A 197 10.38 6.26 2.33
N THR A 198 11.25 5.40 2.85
CA THR A 198 11.95 5.62 4.13
C THR A 198 12.83 6.86 4.11
N PHE A 199 13.64 7.02 3.07
CA PHE A 199 14.51 8.20 2.92
C PHE A 199 13.72 9.50 2.94
N LEU A 200 12.58 9.54 2.24
CA LEU A 200 11.73 10.74 2.23
C LEU A 200 11.07 10.97 3.59
N ALA A 201 10.53 9.94 4.22
CA ALA A 201 9.96 10.05 5.56
C ALA A 201 10.97 10.64 6.55
N MET A 202 12.21 10.13 6.54
CA MET A 202 13.29 10.67 7.38
C MET A 202 13.64 12.13 7.07
N LYS A 203 13.53 12.56 5.81
CA LYS A 203 13.78 13.96 5.43
C LYS A 203 12.70 14.91 5.95
N PHE A 204 11.44 14.51 5.82
CA PHE A 204 10.31 15.34 6.27
C PHE A 204 10.19 15.44 7.80
N HIS A 205 10.80 14.51 8.54
CA HIS A 205 10.82 14.52 10.02
C HIS A 205 12.03 15.23 10.62
N LYS A 206 12.96 15.73 9.82
CA LYS A 206 14.15 16.45 10.32
C LYS A 206 13.91 17.96 10.51
N ASP A 207 12.77 18.45 10.06
CA ASP A 207 12.32 19.83 10.20
C ASP A 207 11.17 19.90 11.24
#